data_b849934f0af3c889e1c8a4dc59a84238
#
_entry.id   b849934f0af3c889e1c8a4dc59a84238
#
_cell.length_a   1.000
_cell.length_b   1.000
_cell.length_c   1.000
_cell.angle_alpha   90.00
_cell.angle_beta   90.00
_cell.angle_gamma   90.00
#
_symmetry.space_group_name_H-M   'P 1'
#
loop_
_entity.id
_entity.type
_entity.pdbx_description
1 polymer ?
#
loop_
_entity_poly.entity_id
_entity_poly.type
_entity_poly.pdbx_seq_one_letter_code
_entity_poly.pdbx_strand_id
1 'polypeptide(L)'
;MTPTLDLVYSTTKGYASLLPLFSHMKAMGWQVRLEKVHRNCFLNRKLLKTISSMVVIAYDKPLVRLEKCGWKGEFIYIEHGLSPMKYYTYKYDFFQRAALLFYPGEVFKRKMEAINPQFERGRLGGYPKVDELVNLAINRNQLCSKYGLNPGKPVILFAPSWGGKKNKNSGIHNARHLTALENLLIVPHSADYPLAKKYGAVKPGDGNINQFLHLADVVISDISSVLAEAAILDKPVVQLILPAYPGCFPEVETRKTGNWVSEDILAREQLTDRSVRPFKIPYLDEDWIMGHTAEAPELEAAIQDALQNPQKFAAQRKYWAEQSCWKADGKSSSRISHMIEQYLKDGSATQVTH
;
A
#
# COMPACT_ATOMS: atom_id res chain seq x y z
N MET A 1 2.62 -25.35 -22.22
CA MET A 1 2.72 -24.02 -22.85
C MET A 1 3.20 -23.03 -21.79
N THR A 2 4.07 -22.08 -22.17
CA THR A 2 4.49 -21.01 -21.26
C THR A 2 3.30 -20.07 -21.02
N PRO A 3 2.91 -19.79 -19.76
CA PRO A 3 1.77 -18.92 -19.50
C PRO A 3 1.99 -17.52 -20.09
N THR A 4 0.94 -16.96 -20.71
CA THR A 4 0.92 -15.58 -21.21
C THR A 4 0.03 -14.76 -20.30
N LEU A 5 0.54 -13.66 -19.74
CA LEU A 5 -0.16 -12.84 -18.77
C LEU A 5 0.30 -11.39 -18.86
N ASP A 6 -0.63 -10.45 -18.79
CA ASP A 6 -0.32 -9.03 -18.77
C ASP A 6 -0.54 -8.44 -17.37
N LEU A 7 0.46 -7.72 -16.88
CA LEU A 7 0.36 -6.90 -15.69
C LEU A 7 0.04 -5.47 -16.12
N VAL A 8 -1.05 -4.89 -15.63
CA VAL A 8 -1.51 -3.59 -16.14
C VAL A 8 -1.62 -2.53 -15.04
N TYR A 9 -1.12 -1.35 -15.33
CA TYR A 9 -1.10 -0.24 -14.39
C TYR A 9 -1.58 1.07 -15.03
N SER A 10 -1.91 2.07 -14.20
CA SER A 10 -2.30 3.41 -14.66
C SER A 10 -1.63 4.54 -13.88
N THR A 11 -0.90 4.22 -12.82
CA THR A 11 -0.20 5.18 -11.94
C THR A 11 1.20 4.69 -11.63
N THR A 12 2.10 5.59 -11.23
CA THR A 12 3.47 5.24 -10.79
C THR A 12 3.44 4.26 -9.61
N LYS A 13 2.51 4.44 -8.66
CA LYS A 13 2.36 3.51 -7.52
C LYS A 13 1.93 2.12 -7.97
N GLY A 14 0.98 2.02 -8.92
CA GLY A 14 0.57 0.74 -9.50
C GLY A 14 1.71 0.04 -10.25
N TYR A 15 2.52 0.80 -10.98
CA TYR A 15 3.74 0.31 -11.62
C TYR A 15 4.71 -0.29 -10.57
N ALA A 16 5.05 0.48 -9.53
CA ALA A 16 5.97 0.05 -8.48
C ALA A 16 5.47 -1.20 -7.71
N SER A 17 4.14 -1.37 -7.56
CA SER A 17 3.56 -2.55 -6.91
C SER A 17 3.64 -3.81 -7.76
N LEU A 18 3.56 -3.68 -9.09
CA LEU A 18 3.57 -4.80 -10.04
C LEU A 18 4.98 -5.17 -10.51
N LEU A 19 5.91 -4.23 -10.49
CA LEU A 19 7.26 -4.42 -11.06
C LEU A 19 8.03 -5.62 -10.47
N PRO A 20 8.06 -5.85 -9.14
CA PRO A 20 8.78 -7.00 -8.58
C PRO A 20 8.20 -8.34 -9.06
N LEU A 21 6.86 -8.46 -9.09
CA LEU A 21 6.17 -9.64 -9.60
C LEU A 21 6.47 -9.86 -11.10
N PHE A 22 6.37 -8.79 -11.90
CA PHE A 22 6.70 -8.85 -13.34
C PHE A 22 8.13 -9.31 -13.56
N SER A 23 9.11 -8.73 -12.84
CA SER A 23 10.53 -9.07 -12.97
C SER A 23 10.78 -10.54 -12.60
N HIS A 24 10.13 -11.03 -11.55
CA HIS A 24 10.23 -12.41 -11.13
C HIS A 24 9.64 -13.39 -12.18
N MET A 25 8.41 -13.13 -12.65
CA MET A 25 7.76 -13.94 -13.69
C MET A 25 8.59 -13.99 -14.97
N LYS A 26 9.14 -12.85 -15.40
CA LYS A 26 10.02 -12.77 -16.57
C LYS A 26 11.29 -13.62 -16.39
N ALA A 27 11.90 -13.59 -15.20
CA ALA A 27 13.06 -14.40 -14.88
C ALA A 27 12.75 -15.91 -14.88
N MET A 28 11.50 -16.30 -14.56
CA MET A 28 11.00 -17.67 -14.67
C MET A 28 10.67 -18.10 -16.13
N GLY A 29 10.88 -17.24 -17.11
CA GLY A 29 10.59 -17.52 -18.51
C GLY A 29 9.14 -17.36 -18.95
N TRP A 30 8.28 -16.72 -18.15
CA TRP A 30 6.92 -16.43 -18.54
C TRP A 30 6.85 -15.39 -19.66
N GLN A 31 5.86 -15.51 -20.54
CA GLN A 31 5.55 -14.48 -21.52
C GLN A 31 4.67 -13.41 -20.88
N VAL A 32 5.31 -12.47 -20.20
CA VAL A 32 4.63 -11.40 -19.47
C VAL A 32 4.97 -10.03 -20.02
N ARG A 33 4.01 -9.12 -19.97
CA ARG A 33 4.18 -7.70 -20.28
C ARG A 33 3.73 -6.85 -19.10
N LEU A 34 4.34 -5.68 -18.94
CA LEU A 34 3.95 -4.68 -17.94
C LEU A 34 3.47 -3.43 -18.68
N GLU A 35 2.16 -3.28 -18.81
CA GLU A 35 1.54 -2.37 -19.75
C GLU A 35 0.80 -1.21 -19.06
N LYS A 36 0.97 -0.01 -19.60
CA LYS A 36 0.28 1.19 -19.12
C LYS A 36 -1.07 1.35 -19.77
N VAL A 37 -2.13 1.42 -18.96
CA VAL A 37 -3.50 1.71 -19.42
C VAL A 37 -3.77 3.21 -19.31
N HIS A 38 -4.00 3.85 -20.44
CA HIS A 38 -4.26 5.29 -20.55
C HIS A 38 -5.72 5.64 -20.24
N ARG A 39 -5.98 6.88 -19.84
CA ARG A 39 -7.35 7.39 -19.63
C ARG A 39 -8.14 7.47 -20.95
N ASN A 40 -7.47 7.78 -22.03
CA ASN A 40 -8.08 7.87 -23.35
C ASN A 40 -8.05 6.51 -24.06
N CYS A 41 -9.22 5.97 -24.42
CA CYS A 41 -9.34 4.67 -25.11
C CYS A 41 -8.61 4.62 -26.46
N PHE A 42 -8.49 5.75 -27.15
CA PHE A 42 -7.74 5.80 -28.41
C PHE A 42 -6.29 5.36 -28.22
N LEU A 43 -5.64 5.78 -27.13
CA LEU A 43 -4.27 5.40 -26.80
C LEU A 43 -4.14 3.91 -26.40
N ASN A 44 -5.23 3.26 -26.04
CA ASN A 44 -5.25 1.84 -25.67
C ASN A 44 -5.56 0.91 -26.87
N ARG A 45 -5.85 1.43 -28.07
CA ARG A 45 -6.27 0.62 -29.23
C ARG A 45 -5.26 -0.49 -29.61
N LYS A 46 -3.98 -0.18 -29.54
CA LYS A 46 -2.91 -1.15 -29.83
C LYS A 46 -2.86 -2.23 -28.75
N LEU A 47 -2.92 -1.82 -27.48
CA LEU A 47 -2.94 -2.72 -26.32
C LEU A 47 -4.16 -3.67 -26.41
N LEU A 48 -5.35 -3.16 -26.66
CA LEU A 48 -6.60 -3.95 -26.74
C LEU A 48 -6.59 -5.06 -27.77
N LYS A 49 -5.77 -4.94 -28.83
CA LYS A 49 -5.63 -6.00 -29.85
C LYS A 49 -4.76 -7.17 -29.40
N THR A 50 -3.94 -6.98 -28.38
CA THR A 50 -2.90 -7.94 -27.99
C THR A 50 -2.94 -8.31 -26.49
N ILE A 51 -3.75 -7.60 -25.70
CA ILE A 51 -3.88 -7.83 -24.26
C ILE A 51 -4.47 -9.21 -23.99
N SER A 52 -3.92 -9.88 -22.98
CA SER A 52 -4.40 -11.17 -22.52
C SER A 52 -5.85 -11.11 -22.05
N SER A 53 -6.57 -12.22 -22.16
CA SER A 53 -7.91 -12.38 -21.59
C SER A 53 -7.92 -12.32 -20.06
N MET A 54 -6.77 -12.55 -19.44
CA MET A 54 -6.56 -12.39 -17.99
C MET A 54 -5.42 -11.41 -17.73
N VAL A 55 -5.63 -10.47 -16.80
CA VAL A 55 -4.63 -9.47 -16.41
C VAL A 55 -4.39 -9.45 -14.91
N VAL A 56 -3.20 -9.01 -14.47
CA VAL A 56 -2.91 -8.73 -13.06
C VAL A 56 -2.98 -7.23 -12.83
N ILE A 57 -3.69 -6.82 -11.79
CA ILE A 57 -3.85 -5.42 -11.38
C ILE A 57 -3.53 -5.24 -9.90
N ALA A 58 -3.10 -4.02 -9.53
CA ALA A 58 -2.93 -3.61 -8.14
C ALA A 58 -3.86 -2.43 -7.75
N TYR A 59 -4.74 -2.01 -8.67
CA TYR A 59 -5.73 -0.95 -8.51
C TYR A 59 -6.92 -1.20 -9.42
N ASP A 60 -8.07 -0.62 -9.07
CA ASP A 60 -9.30 -0.61 -9.87
C ASP A 60 -9.17 0.16 -11.20
N LYS A 61 -8.45 1.28 -11.18
CA LYS A 61 -8.40 2.21 -12.34
C LYS A 61 -7.97 1.60 -13.67
N PRO A 62 -6.93 0.74 -13.76
CA PRO A 62 -6.60 0.06 -15.00
C PRO A 62 -7.76 -0.77 -15.53
N LEU A 63 -8.42 -1.55 -14.66
CA LEU A 63 -9.56 -2.39 -15.02
C LEU A 63 -10.71 -1.56 -15.57
N VAL A 64 -11.16 -0.55 -14.82
CA VAL A 64 -12.24 0.35 -15.24
C VAL A 64 -11.95 1.00 -16.61
N ARG A 65 -10.70 1.34 -16.89
CA ARG A 65 -10.31 1.91 -18.18
C ARG A 65 -10.34 0.88 -19.32
N LEU A 66 -9.89 -0.34 -19.07
CA LEU A 66 -9.94 -1.43 -20.04
C LEU A 66 -11.38 -1.80 -20.39
N GLU A 67 -12.25 -1.95 -19.38
CA GLU A 67 -13.67 -2.25 -19.54
C GLU A 67 -14.41 -1.17 -20.34
N LYS A 68 -14.14 0.12 -20.04
CA LYS A 68 -14.67 1.25 -20.84
C LYS A 68 -14.24 1.23 -22.30
N CYS A 69 -13.11 0.61 -22.60
CA CYS A 69 -12.60 0.47 -23.96
C CYS A 69 -13.06 -0.85 -24.62
N GLY A 70 -13.95 -1.61 -23.98
CA GLY A 70 -14.55 -2.84 -24.53
C GLY A 70 -13.81 -4.14 -24.18
N TRP A 71 -12.79 -4.12 -23.32
CA TRP A 71 -12.16 -5.35 -22.83
C TRP A 71 -13.10 -6.09 -21.86
N LYS A 72 -13.20 -7.42 -22.00
CA LYS A 72 -14.14 -8.28 -21.26
C LYS A 72 -13.45 -9.48 -20.59
N GLY A 73 -12.17 -9.39 -20.32
CA GLY A 73 -11.43 -10.49 -19.69
C GLY A 73 -11.59 -10.55 -18.19
N GLU A 74 -10.84 -11.43 -17.59
CA GLU A 74 -10.76 -11.65 -16.14
C GLU A 74 -9.53 -10.99 -15.53
N PHE A 75 -9.52 -10.79 -14.23
CA PHE A 75 -8.38 -10.20 -13.57
C PHE A 75 -8.01 -10.90 -12.26
N ILE A 76 -6.73 -10.85 -11.99
CA ILE A 76 -6.12 -11.22 -10.71
C ILE A 76 -5.78 -9.91 -9.97
N TYR A 77 -6.15 -9.82 -8.70
CA TYR A 77 -5.85 -8.66 -7.88
C TYR A 77 -4.72 -8.95 -6.89
N ILE A 78 -3.74 -8.05 -6.82
CA ILE A 78 -2.76 -7.97 -5.73
C ILE A 78 -2.89 -6.63 -5.03
N GLU A 79 -2.55 -6.56 -3.74
CA GLU A 79 -2.58 -5.29 -3.03
C GLU A 79 -1.47 -4.34 -3.47
N HIS A 80 -1.74 -3.04 -3.30
CA HIS A 80 -0.81 -1.95 -3.61
C HIS A 80 -0.23 -1.27 -2.37
N GLY A 81 -0.46 -1.82 -1.19
CA GLY A 81 0.02 -1.30 0.08
C GLY A 81 -0.38 -2.17 1.27
N LEU A 82 0.23 -1.91 2.41
CA LEU A 82 0.11 -2.69 3.63
C LEU A 82 -0.76 -2.02 4.72
N SER A 83 -1.54 -0.99 4.38
CA SER A 83 -2.43 -0.34 5.34
C SER A 83 -3.85 -0.93 5.27
N PRO A 84 -4.35 -1.57 6.33
CA PRO A 84 -5.71 -2.08 6.40
C PRO A 84 -6.74 -0.97 6.69
N MET A 85 -6.28 0.27 6.89
CA MET A 85 -7.06 1.39 7.39
C MET A 85 -8.09 1.96 6.40
N LYS A 86 -7.98 1.62 5.11
CA LYS A 86 -8.94 2.16 4.13
C LYS A 86 -10.30 1.49 4.27
N TYR A 87 -11.33 2.32 4.51
CA TYR A 87 -12.70 1.87 4.73
C TYR A 87 -13.26 1.07 3.55
N TYR A 88 -12.98 1.50 2.33
CA TYR A 88 -13.49 0.91 1.10
C TYR A 88 -12.77 -0.38 0.67
N THR A 89 -11.60 -0.71 1.23
CA THR A 89 -10.84 -1.90 0.83
C THR A 89 -11.68 -3.15 1.01
N TYR A 90 -11.83 -3.94 -0.06
CA TYR A 90 -12.66 -5.13 -0.23
C TYR A 90 -14.18 -4.92 -0.25
N LYS A 91 -14.66 -3.72 -0.03
CA LYS A 91 -16.08 -3.41 -0.05
C LYS A 91 -16.65 -3.21 -1.45
N TYR A 92 -15.86 -2.71 -2.39
CA TYR A 92 -16.31 -2.50 -3.77
C TYR A 92 -16.54 -3.81 -4.51
N ASP A 93 -17.58 -3.86 -5.36
CA ASP A 93 -17.93 -5.02 -6.18
C ASP A 93 -16.78 -5.53 -7.03
N PHE A 94 -15.88 -4.66 -7.49
CA PHE A 94 -14.77 -5.10 -8.32
C PHE A 94 -13.86 -6.11 -7.59
N PHE A 95 -13.65 -5.99 -6.28
CA PHE A 95 -12.87 -6.99 -5.53
C PHE A 95 -13.57 -8.36 -5.56
N GLN A 96 -14.92 -8.35 -5.51
CA GLN A 96 -15.74 -9.56 -5.54
C GLN A 96 -15.72 -10.27 -6.90
N ARG A 97 -15.35 -9.55 -7.98
CA ARG A 97 -15.24 -10.09 -9.35
C ARG A 97 -13.86 -10.67 -9.67
N ALA A 98 -12.85 -10.47 -8.82
CA ALA A 98 -11.51 -10.98 -9.07
C ALA A 98 -11.52 -12.50 -9.25
N ALA A 99 -10.90 -13.00 -10.31
CA ALA A 99 -10.72 -14.44 -10.55
C ALA A 99 -9.84 -15.07 -9.46
N LEU A 100 -8.84 -14.30 -8.99
CA LEU A 100 -7.99 -14.63 -7.86
C LEU A 100 -7.58 -13.32 -7.16
N LEU A 101 -7.60 -13.30 -5.83
CA LEU A 101 -7.23 -12.15 -5.02
C LEU A 101 -6.13 -12.54 -4.04
N PHE A 102 -5.03 -11.80 -4.05
CA PHE A 102 -3.94 -12.04 -3.12
C PHE A 102 -3.94 -11.04 -1.97
N TYR A 103 -4.12 -11.57 -0.76
CA TYR A 103 -3.96 -10.80 0.47
C TYR A 103 -2.48 -10.62 0.79
N PRO A 104 -2.03 -9.41 1.13
CA PRO A 104 -0.66 -9.21 1.57
C PRO A 104 -0.38 -9.83 2.94
N GLY A 105 -1.37 -9.86 3.84
CA GLY A 105 -1.26 -10.40 5.17
C GLY A 105 -2.60 -10.82 5.78
N GLU A 106 -2.54 -11.43 6.95
CA GLU A 106 -3.71 -12.00 7.64
C GLU A 106 -4.79 -10.96 7.98
N VAL A 107 -4.41 -9.74 8.34
CA VAL A 107 -5.38 -8.68 8.65
C VAL A 107 -6.26 -8.35 7.44
N PHE A 108 -5.73 -8.44 6.23
CA PHE A 108 -6.49 -8.21 4.99
C PHE A 108 -7.45 -9.36 4.69
N LYS A 109 -7.03 -10.60 4.96
CA LYS A 109 -7.88 -11.79 4.85
C LYS A 109 -9.06 -11.68 5.82
N ARG A 110 -8.80 -11.44 7.11
CA ARG A 110 -9.85 -11.25 8.14
C ARG A 110 -10.80 -10.10 7.79
N LYS A 111 -10.29 -9.01 7.21
CA LYS A 111 -11.13 -7.90 6.76
C LYS A 111 -12.05 -8.31 5.61
N MET A 112 -11.58 -9.10 4.64
CA MET A 112 -12.44 -9.65 3.58
C MET A 112 -13.48 -10.59 4.17
N GLU A 113 -13.10 -11.48 5.07
CA GLU A 113 -14.02 -12.43 5.74
C GLU A 113 -15.12 -11.70 6.52
N ALA A 114 -14.79 -10.57 7.16
CA ALA A 114 -15.77 -9.72 7.84
C ALA A 114 -16.74 -9.00 6.88
N ILE A 115 -16.31 -8.70 5.66
CA ILE A 115 -17.11 -8.02 4.64
C ILE A 115 -17.92 -9.04 3.82
N ASN A 116 -17.28 -10.12 3.39
CA ASN A 116 -17.89 -11.18 2.58
C ASN A 116 -17.31 -12.56 2.98
N PRO A 117 -17.92 -13.25 3.94
CA PRO A 117 -17.45 -14.57 4.40
C PRO A 117 -17.55 -15.67 3.32
N GLN A 118 -18.30 -15.44 2.24
CA GLN A 118 -18.46 -16.39 1.13
C GLN A 118 -17.40 -16.22 0.03
N PHE A 119 -16.43 -15.31 0.20
CA PHE A 119 -15.39 -15.08 -0.81
C PHE A 119 -14.27 -16.12 -0.73
N GLU A 120 -14.29 -17.10 -1.63
CA GLU A 120 -13.36 -18.24 -1.62
C GLU A 120 -12.11 -18.09 -2.50
N ARG A 121 -12.06 -17.04 -3.35
CA ARG A 121 -10.97 -16.83 -4.33
C ARG A 121 -9.78 -16.04 -3.78
N GLY A 122 -9.74 -15.83 -2.46
CA GLY A 122 -8.66 -15.15 -1.77
C GLY A 122 -7.53 -16.10 -1.38
N ARG A 123 -6.28 -15.66 -1.49
CA ARG A 123 -5.08 -16.41 -1.09
C ARG A 123 -4.09 -15.47 -0.38
N LEU A 124 -3.41 -15.98 0.63
CA LEU A 124 -2.27 -15.27 1.23
C LEU A 124 -1.06 -15.37 0.30
N GLY A 125 -0.59 -14.23 -0.19
CA GLY A 125 0.55 -14.15 -1.13
C GLY A 125 1.77 -13.43 -0.56
N GLY A 126 1.57 -12.59 0.43
CA GLY A 126 2.53 -11.56 0.81
C GLY A 126 2.44 -10.34 -0.12
N TYR A 127 3.43 -9.48 -0.07
CA TYR A 127 3.45 -8.25 -0.85
C TYR A 127 4.74 -8.14 -1.68
N PRO A 128 4.66 -8.21 -3.02
CA PRO A 128 5.85 -8.23 -3.91
C PRO A 128 6.85 -7.11 -3.69
N LYS A 129 6.39 -5.89 -3.35
CA LYS A 129 7.27 -4.76 -3.05
C LYS A 129 8.16 -5.00 -1.82
N VAL A 130 7.72 -5.83 -0.87
CA VAL A 130 8.52 -6.20 0.31
C VAL A 130 9.70 -7.10 -0.07
N ASP A 131 9.64 -7.81 -1.18
CA ASP A 131 10.77 -8.62 -1.66
C ASP A 131 12.01 -7.75 -1.91
N GLU A 132 11.82 -6.55 -2.50
CA GLU A 132 12.91 -5.58 -2.66
C GLU A 132 13.27 -4.91 -1.34
N LEU A 133 12.27 -4.59 -0.50
CA LEU A 133 12.49 -3.91 0.77
C LEU A 133 13.44 -4.70 1.67
N VAL A 134 13.19 -5.99 1.89
CA VAL A 134 13.98 -6.80 2.84
C VAL A 134 15.36 -7.18 2.32
N ASN A 135 15.56 -7.15 1.01
CA ASN A 135 16.84 -7.49 0.37
C ASN A 135 17.70 -6.26 0.02
N LEU A 136 17.21 -5.04 0.28
CA LEU A 136 17.93 -3.83 -0.08
C LEU A 136 19.09 -3.57 0.88
N ALA A 137 20.30 -3.41 0.33
CA ALA A 137 21.44 -2.85 1.03
C ALA A 137 21.65 -1.39 0.63
N ILE A 138 21.92 -0.53 1.60
CA ILE A 138 22.19 0.90 1.37
C ILE A 138 23.58 1.31 1.87
N ASN A 139 24.14 2.35 1.25
CA ASN A 139 25.27 3.09 1.81
C ASN A 139 24.74 4.34 2.52
N ARG A 140 24.70 4.31 3.86
CA ARG A 140 24.16 5.41 4.69
C ARG A 140 24.88 6.74 4.40
N ASN A 141 26.21 6.75 4.36
CA ASN A 141 26.98 7.98 4.17
C ASN A 141 26.70 8.62 2.80
N GLN A 142 26.63 7.79 1.75
CA GLN A 142 26.33 8.26 0.41
C GLN A 142 24.91 8.83 0.31
N LEU A 143 23.93 8.17 0.91
CA LEU A 143 22.54 8.66 0.90
C LEU A 143 22.38 9.91 1.75
N CYS A 144 22.98 9.97 2.94
CA CYS A 144 22.99 11.19 3.76
C CYS A 144 23.56 12.37 2.98
N SER A 145 24.74 12.21 2.39
CA SER A 145 25.38 13.25 1.56
C SER A 145 24.47 13.71 0.41
N LYS A 146 23.85 12.75 -0.30
CA LYS A 146 22.93 13.04 -1.43
C LYS A 146 21.73 13.90 -1.02
N TYR A 147 21.24 13.73 0.20
CA TYR A 147 20.03 14.40 0.70
C TYR A 147 20.32 15.51 1.70
N GLY A 148 21.57 15.90 1.89
CA GLY A 148 21.97 16.97 2.80
C GLY A 148 21.78 16.63 4.28
N LEU A 149 21.85 15.33 4.63
CA LEU A 149 21.72 14.84 5.99
C LEU A 149 23.08 14.58 6.63
N ASN A 150 23.14 14.67 7.97
CA ASN A 150 24.33 14.32 8.73
C ASN A 150 24.30 12.80 9.07
N PRO A 151 25.25 12.00 8.56
CA PRO A 151 25.27 10.55 8.83
C PRO A 151 25.53 10.19 10.29
N GLY A 152 26.14 11.12 11.07
CA GLY A 152 26.43 10.95 12.51
C GLY A 152 25.24 11.28 13.43
N LYS A 153 24.12 11.78 12.89
CA LYS A 153 22.89 12.06 13.64
C LYS A 153 21.77 11.08 13.24
N PRO A 154 20.80 10.83 14.13
CA PRO A 154 19.59 10.07 13.76
C PRO A 154 18.86 10.72 12.59
N VAL A 155 18.43 9.92 11.63
CA VAL A 155 17.61 10.35 10.48
C VAL A 155 16.14 10.14 10.81
N ILE A 156 15.38 11.20 10.80
CA ILE A 156 13.95 11.21 11.04
C ILE A 156 13.24 11.21 9.68
N LEU A 157 12.48 10.17 9.38
CA LEU A 157 11.69 10.08 8.14
C LEU A 157 10.23 10.43 8.39
N PHE A 158 9.74 11.49 7.75
CA PHE A 158 8.32 11.78 7.66
C PHE A 158 7.75 11.34 6.31
N ALA A 159 6.89 10.33 6.31
CA ALA A 159 6.31 9.75 5.11
C ALA A 159 4.79 9.55 5.25
N PRO A 160 4.01 10.64 5.14
CA PRO A 160 2.57 10.61 5.37
C PRO A 160 1.79 9.94 4.24
N SER A 161 0.53 9.58 4.51
CA SER A 161 -0.46 9.27 3.48
C SER A 161 -0.75 10.50 2.61
N TRP A 162 -1.53 10.31 1.53
CA TRP A 162 -1.90 11.43 0.68
C TRP A 162 -2.83 12.42 1.40
N GLY A 163 -2.63 13.73 1.17
CA GLY A 163 -3.48 14.80 1.74
C GLY A 163 -4.23 15.59 0.69
N GLY A 164 -3.60 15.78 -0.46
CA GLY A 164 -4.13 16.60 -1.56
C GLY A 164 -4.13 18.10 -1.27
N LYS A 165 -4.52 18.88 -2.26
CA LYS A 165 -4.44 20.36 -2.20
C LYS A 165 -5.46 21.00 -1.26
N LYS A 166 -6.60 20.36 -1.05
CA LYS A 166 -7.75 20.96 -0.34
C LYS A 166 -7.76 20.69 1.17
N ASN A 167 -7.26 19.55 1.62
CA ASN A 167 -7.25 19.19 3.04
C ASN A 167 -5.90 19.54 3.68
N LYS A 168 -5.82 20.72 4.28
CA LYS A 168 -4.60 21.23 4.94
C LYS A 168 -4.26 20.52 6.27
N ASN A 169 -5.11 19.61 6.72
CA ASN A 169 -4.93 18.86 7.98
C ASN A 169 -4.50 17.41 7.75
N SER A 170 -4.11 17.05 6.53
CA SER A 170 -3.70 15.68 6.18
C SER A 170 -2.46 15.65 5.29
N GLY A 171 -1.83 14.50 5.19
CA GLY A 171 -0.69 14.24 4.33
C GLY A 171 0.50 15.16 4.59
N ILE A 172 1.16 15.58 3.52
CA ILE A 172 2.38 16.41 3.57
C ILE A 172 2.21 17.75 4.31
N HIS A 173 0.96 18.25 4.44
CA HIS A 173 0.72 19.52 5.14
C HIS A 173 1.14 19.48 6.62
N ASN A 174 1.20 18.28 7.21
CA ASN A 174 1.63 18.08 8.59
C ASN A 174 3.14 18.19 8.78
N ALA A 175 3.92 18.29 7.71
CA ALA A 175 5.34 18.64 7.80
C ALA A 175 5.60 19.98 8.53
N ARG A 176 4.60 20.89 8.57
CA ARG A 176 4.67 22.15 9.34
C ARG A 176 4.96 21.96 10.84
N HIS A 177 4.60 20.81 11.38
CA HIS A 177 4.83 20.48 12.80
C HIS A 177 6.21 19.90 13.08
N LEU A 178 7.00 19.66 12.03
CA LEU A 178 8.31 19.00 12.10
C LEU A 178 9.47 19.91 11.69
N THR A 179 9.20 21.19 11.39
CA THR A 179 10.20 22.10 10.80
C THR A 179 11.36 22.43 11.75
N ALA A 180 11.21 22.25 13.06
CA ALA A 180 12.25 22.42 14.06
C ALA A 180 13.18 21.22 14.21
N LEU A 181 12.82 20.05 13.63
CA LEU A 181 13.62 18.84 13.76
C LEU A 181 14.86 18.88 12.86
N GLU A 182 16.01 18.59 13.44
CA GLU A 182 17.23 18.37 12.69
C GLU A 182 17.20 17.01 11.98
N ASN A 183 17.94 16.91 10.90
CA ASN A 183 18.14 15.66 10.14
C ASN A 183 16.83 15.00 9.66
N LEU A 184 15.84 15.85 9.35
CA LEU A 184 14.51 15.47 8.88
C LEU A 184 14.52 15.20 7.37
N LEU A 185 14.00 14.04 6.99
CA LEU A 185 13.76 13.65 5.60
C LEU A 185 12.25 13.55 5.36
N ILE A 186 11.71 14.36 4.46
CA ILE A 186 10.30 14.36 4.11
C ILE A 186 10.11 13.67 2.76
N VAL A 187 9.33 12.58 2.72
CA VAL A 187 9.01 11.84 1.49
C VAL A 187 7.49 11.77 1.34
N PRO A 188 6.89 12.61 0.49
CA PRO A 188 5.44 12.70 0.36
C PRO A 188 4.88 11.55 -0.46
N HIS A 189 3.59 11.24 -0.26
CA HIS A 189 2.84 10.39 -1.20
C HIS A 189 2.89 10.99 -2.62
N SER A 190 2.94 10.15 -3.64
CA SER A 190 3.08 10.59 -5.05
C SER A 190 1.99 11.57 -5.51
N ALA A 191 0.78 11.49 -4.96
CA ALA A 191 -0.30 12.44 -5.23
C ALA A 191 0.00 13.87 -4.73
N ASP A 192 0.90 14.00 -3.76
CA ASP A 192 1.27 15.29 -3.15
C ASP A 192 2.60 15.85 -3.69
N TYR A 193 3.22 15.21 -4.69
CA TYR A 193 4.45 15.70 -5.35
C TYR A 193 4.38 17.16 -5.82
N PRO A 194 3.25 17.71 -6.29
CA PRO A 194 3.15 19.13 -6.61
C PRO A 194 3.41 20.07 -5.42
N LEU A 195 3.24 19.59 -4.18
CA LEU A 195 3.45 20.32 -2.94
C LEU A 195 4.86 20.12 -2.36
N ALA A 196 5.64 19.14 -2.86
CA ALA A 196 6.91 18.73 -2.26
C ALA A 196 7.91 19.89 -2.10
N LYS A 197 8.04 20.75 -3.12
CA LYS A 197 8.95 21.90 -3.08
C LYS A 197 8.66 22.85 -1.91
N LYS A 198 7.38 23.06 -1.59
CA LYS A 198 6.95 23.95 -0.49
C LYS A 198 7.47 23.48 0.88
N TYR A 199 7.63 22.16 1.05
CA TYR A 199 8.01 21.53 2.31
C TYR A 199 9.45 21.01 2.31
N GLY A 200 10.28 21.34 1.29
CA GLY A 200 11.62 20.79 1.17
C GLY A 200 11.67 19.27 1.01
N ALA A 201 10.58 18.69 0.49
CA ALA A 201 10.41 17.25 0.44
C ALA A 201 11.11 16.60 -0.76
N VAL A 202 11.63 15.40 -0.56
CA VAL A 202 12.27 14.58 -1.57
C VAL A 202 11.21 13.78 -2.36
N LYS A 203 11.37 13.72 -3.68
CA LYS A 203 10.53 12.91 -4.57
C LYS A 203 11.32 11.69 -5.04
N PRO A 204 10.96 10.47 -4.62
CA PRO A 204 11.54 9.26 -5.22
C PRO A 204 11.16 9.20 -6.70
N GLY A 205 12.16 9.05 -7.59
CA GLY A 205 11.94 9.08 -9.03
C GLY A 205 11.08 7.93 -9.55
N ASP A 206 11.24 6.76 -8.95
CA ASP A 206 10.54 5.51 -9.24
C ASP A 206 9.29 5.28 -8.35
N GLY A 207 9.01 6.20 -7.40
CA GLY A 207 7.95 6.04 -6.41
C GLY A 207 8.28 5.05 -5.31
N ASN A 208 9.53 4.55 -5.21
CA ASN A 208 9.96 3.59 -4.22
C ASN A 208 10.60 4.30 -3.00
N ILE A 209 10.08 3.99 -1.82
CA ILE A 209 10.54 4.60 -0.54
C ILE A 209 11.57 3.72 0.19
N ASN A 210 11.89 2.52 -0.30
CA ASN A 210 12.66 1.51 0.42
C ASN A 210 14.01 2.05 0.94
N GLN A 211 14.78 2.78 0.12
CA GLN A 211 16.06 3.35 0.55
C GLN A 211 15.93 4.32 1.74
N PHE A 212 14.83 5.06 1.82
CA PHE A 212 14.59 6.01 2.91
C PHE A 212 14.15 5.32 4.19
N LEU A 213 13.41 4.22 4.08
CA LEU A 213 13.05 3.36 5.22
C LEU A 213 14.30 2.73 5.84
N HIS A 214 15.21 2.21 5.01
CA HIS A 214 16.49 1.71 5.50
C HIS A 214 17.35 2.79 6.16
N LEU A 215 17.35 4.00 5.59
CA LEU A 215 18.12 5.14 6.08
C LEU A 215 17.59 5.67 7.43
N ALA A 216 16.29 5.59 7.65
CA ALA A 216 15.63 6.15 8.82
C ALA A 216 15.99 5.42 10.12
N ASP A 217 16.15 6.19 11.20
CA ASP A 217 16.28 5.71 12.57
C ASP A 217 14.92 5.76 13.31
N VAL A 218 14.03 6.66 12.89
CA VAL A 218 12.61 6.69 13.29
C VAL A 218 11.74 7.07 12.10
N VAL A 219 10.56 6.47 11.99
CA VAL A 219 9.59 6.73 10.93
C VAL A 219 8.34 7.36 11.50
N ILE A 220 7.97 8.54 10.99
CA ILE A 220 6.75 9.24 11.35
C ILE A 220 5.77 9.12 10.20
N SER A 221 4.58 8.64 10.47
CA SER A 221 3.49 8.59 9.50
C SER A 221 2.14 8.64 10.19
N ASP A 222 1.08 8.62 9.42
CA ASP A 222 -0.32 8.62 9.89
C ASP A 222 -0.95 7.21 9.79
N ILE A 223 -1.56 6.92 8.64
CA ILE A 223 -2.22 5.63 8.32
C ILE A 223 -1.61 4.98 7.07
N SER A 224 -0.44 5.42 6.67
CA SER A 224 0.21 4.95 5.45
C SER A 224 0.74 3.52 5.58
N SER A 225 0.79 2.81 4.46
CA SER A 225 1.48 1.50 4.34
C SER A 225 2.94 1.53 4.82
N VAL A 226 3.54 2.71 4.80
CA VAL A 226 4.92 2.96 5.28
C VAL A 226 5.13 2.51 6.72
N LEU A 227 4.10 2.58 7.57
CA LEU A 227 4.16 2.11 8.95
C LEU A 227 4.43 0.59 9.02
N ALA A 228 3.69 -0.20 8.24
CA ALA A 228 3.93 -1.63 8.17
C ALA A 228 5.27 -1.98 7.50
N GLU A 229 5.66 -1.22 6.45
CA GLU A 229 6.97 -1.37 5.80
C GLU A 229 8.11 -1.05 6.81
N ALA A 230 7.95 -0.03 7.66
CA ALA A 230 8.87 0.30 8.75
C ALA A 230 8.92 -0.80 9.83
N ALA A 231 7.75 -1.34 10.20
CA ALA A 231 7.64 -2.43 11.18
C ALA A 231 8.32 -3.72 10.68
N ILE A 232 8.24 -4.04 9.38
CA ILE A 232 8.97 -5.17 8.76
C ILE A 232 10.49 -5.01 8.93
N LEU A 233 11.00 -3.79 8.88
CA LEU A 233 12.41 -3.48 9.12
C LEU A 233 12.74 -3.25 10.60
N ASP A 234 11.82 -3.51 11.51
CA ASP A 234 11.90 -3.21 12.97
C ASP A 234 12.29 -1.77 13.28
N LYS A 235 11.91 -0.81 12.44
CA LYS A 235 12.18 0.61 12.69
C LYS A 235 11.19 1.17 13.71
N PRO A 236 11.66 1.96 14.70
CA PRO A 236 10.77 2.71 15.59
C PRO A 236 9.79 3.58 14.81
N VAL A 237 8.53 3.60 15.24
CA VAL A 237 7.42 4.28 14.56
C VAL A 237 6.77 5.29 15.49
N VAL A 238 6.45 6.46 14.95
CA VAL A 238 5.54 7.44 15.57
C VAL A 238 4.35 7.65 14.66
N GLN A 239 3.15 7.30 15.13
CA GLN A 239 1.90 7.45 14.39
C GLN A 239 1.25 8.78 14.75
N LEU A 240 1.15 9.66 13.74
CA LEU A 240 0.57 10.99 13.90
C LEU A 240 -0.95 10.93 13.93
N ILE A 241 -1.54 11.37 15.06
CA ILE A 241 -2.98 11.52 15.21
C ILE A 241 -3.40 12.79 14.46
N LEU A 242 -4.33 12.63 13.51
CA LEU A 242 -4.84 13.70 12.65
C LEU A 242 -6.36 13.89 12.85
N PRO A 243 -6.87 15.11 12.65
CA PRO A 243 -8.32 15.37 12.69
C PRO A 243 -9.12 14.59 11.64
N ALA A 244 -8.49 14.23 10.51
CA ALA A 244 -9.12 13.48 9.45
C ALA A 244 -8.12 12.66 8.64
N TYR A 245 -8.54 11.44 8.27
CA TYR A 245 -7.79 10.52 7.42
C TYR A 245 -8.60 10.22 6.15
N PRO A 246 -8.14 10.65 4.96
CA PRO A 246 -8.88 10.38 3.73
C PRO A 246 -9.07 8.88 3.47
N GLY A 247 -10.30 8.46 3.22
CA GLY A 247 -10.66 7.08 2.92
C GLY A 247 -10.75 6.13 4.12
N CYS A 248 -10.70 6.66 5.36
CA CYS A 248 -10.78 5.84 6.57
C CYS A 248 -12.14 5.90 7.26
N PHE A 249 -12.99 6.85 6.89
CA PHE A 249 -14.30 7.03 7.49
C PHE A 249 -15.43 6.95 6.46
N PRO A 250 -16.59 6.38 6.83
CA PRO A 250 -17.71 6.16 5.92
C PRO A 250 -18.20 7.41 5.20
N GLU A 251 -18.32 8.53 5.90
CA GLU A 251 -18.85 9.78 5.35
C GLU A 251 -17.97 10.37 4.25
N VAL A 252 -16.65 10.17 4.37
CA VAL A 252 -15.70 10.64 3.35
C VAL A 252 -15.87 9.80 2.07
N GLU A 253 -16.11 8.52 2.21
CA GLU A 253 -16.32 7.61 1.07
C GLU A 253 -17.71 7.77 0.46
N THR A 254 -18.76 7.93 1.27
CA THR A 254 -20.13 8.17 0.79
C THR A 254 -20.20 9.42 -0.11
N ARG A 255 -19.48 10.49 0.25
CA ARG A 255 -19.42 11.71 -0.56
C ARG A 255 -18.74 11.51 -1.93
N LYS A 256 -17.84 10.53 -2.07
CA LYS A 256 -17.12 10.25 -3.32
C LYS A 256 -17.84 9.28 -4.23
N THR A 257 -18.51 8.31 -3.65
CA THR A 257 -18.95 7.08 -4.32
C THR A 257 -20.47 6.92 -4.35
N GLY A 258 -21.21 7.83 -3.75
CA GLY A 258 -22.68 7.70 -3.67
C GLY A 258 -23.11 6.57 -2.71
N ASN A 259 -24.07 5.79 -3.11
CA ASN A 259 -24.82 4.86 -2.23
C ASN A 259 -24.20 3.48 -2.03
N TRP A 260 -22.90 3.30 -2.20
CA TRP A 260 -22.31 1.96 -2.07
C TRP A 260 -22.10 1.53 -0.60
N VAL A 261 -22.20 2.43 0.35
CA VAL A 261 -22.12 2.12 1.80
C VAL A 261 -23.54 1.93 2.34
N SER A 262 -23.85 0.75 2.86
CA SER A 262 -25.16 0.47 3.43
C SER A 262 -25.39 1.22 4.75
N GLU A 263 -26.66 1.54 5.06
CA GLU A 263 -27.04 2.31 6.26
C GLU A 263 -26.66 1.60 7.57
N ASP A 264 -26.79 0.27 7.63
CA ASP A 264 -26.38 -0.53 8.79
C ASP A 264 -24.87 -0.47 9.05
N ILE A 265 -24.07 -0.44 7.98
CA ILE A 265 -22.61 -0.26 8.09
C ILE A 265 -22.29 1.17 8.55
N LEU A 266 -22.95 2.17 7.97
CA LEU A 266 -22.80 3.55 8.43
C LEU A 266 -23.13 3.70 9.90
N ALA A 267 -24.23 3.10 10.36
CA ALA A 267 -24.65 3.15 11.77
C ALA A 267 -23.59 2.52 12.69
N ARG A 268 -23.05 1.35 12.33
CA ARG A 268 -22.00 0.70 13.12
C ARG A 268 -20.72 1.53 13.20
N GLU A 269 -20.31 2.13 12.09
CA GLU A 269 -19.08 2.93 12.03
C GLU A 269 -19.23 4.32 12.69
N GLN A 270 -20.43 4.89 12.70
CA GLN A 270 -20.73 6.13 13.42
C GLN A 270 -20.61 5.99 14.94
N LEU A 271 -20.83 4.79 15.47
CA LEU A 271 -20.63 4.48 16.88
C LEU A 271 -19.15 4.46 17.29
N THR A 272 -18.22 4.45 16.32
CA THR A 272 -16.80 4.48 16.61
C THR A 272 -16.36 5.91 16.93
N ASP A 273 -15.91 6.16 18.15
CA ASP A 273 -15.34 7.44 18.54
C ASP A 273 -13.98 7.64 17.87
N ARG A 274 -13.93 8.50 16.87
CA ARG A 274 -12.75 8.78 16.05
C ARG A 274 -11.68 9.55 16.79
N SER A 275 -12.05 10.30 17.81
CA SER A 275 -11.11 11.07 18.64
C SER A 275 -10.35 10.15 19.59
N VAL A 276 -11.00 9.09 20.06
CA VAL A 276 -10.42 8.13 21.01
C VAL A 276 -9.68 6.98 20.31
N ARG A 277 -10.13 6.56 19.12
CA ARG A 277 -9.56 5.41 18.39
C ARG A 277 -9.24 5.71 16.93
N PRO A 278 -8.29 6.62 16.66
CA PRO A 278 -8.00 7.08 15.30
C PRO A 278 -7.42 6.01 14.37
N PHE A 279 -6.89 4.92 14.93
CA PHE A 279 -6.25 3.84 14.18
C PHE A 279 -7.05 2.53 14.20
N LYS A 280 -8.34 2.57 14.53
CA LYS A 280 -9.20 1.38 14.49
C LYS A 280 -9.39 0.91 13.05
N ILE A 281 -9.13 -0.38 12.81
CA ILE A 281 -9.29 -1.00 11.49
C ILE A 281 -10.78 -1.13 11.17
N PRO A 282 -11.26 -0.60 10.02
CA PRO A 282 -12.65 -0.79 9.63
C PRO A 282 -13.03 -2.27 9.50
N TYR A 283 -14.21 -2.64 10.02
CA TYR A 283 -14.79 -3.99 10.08
C TYR A 283 -14.14 -4.96 11.07
N LEU A 284 -13.02 -4.57 11.69
CA LEU A 284 -12.37 -5.36 12.75
C LEU A 284 -12.36 -4.56 14.06
N ASP A 285 -12.49 -5.25 15.18
CA ASP A 285 -12.37 -4.60 16.50
C ASP A 285 -10.90 -4.59 16.98
N GLU A 286 -10.04 -4.01 16.15
CA GLU A 286 -8.60 -3.99 16.34
C GLU A 286 -8.04 -2.60 16.06
N ASP A 287 -7.03 -2.21 16.84
CA ASP A 287 -6.28 -0.97 16.64
C ASP A 287 -4.95 -1.27 15.94
N TRP A 288 -4.73 -0.62 14.80
CA TRP A 288 -3.49 -0.74 14.02
C TRP A 288 -2.42 0.21 14.57
N ILE A 289 -1.88 -0.13 15.76
CA ILE A 289 -0.87 0.64 16.49
C ILE A 289 0.39 -0.20 16.63
N MET A 290 1.53 0.35 16.19
CA MET A 290 2.82 -0.34 16.18
C MET A 290 3.97 0.48 16.76
N GLY A 291 3.66 1.63 17.38
CA GLY A 291 4.64 2.53 17.98
C GLY A 291 3.97 3.58 18.84
N HIS A 292 4.67 4.69 19.05
CA HIS A 292 4.08 5.85 19.70
C HIS A 292 2.92 6.40 18.88
N THR A 293 1.88 6.86 19.54
CA THR A 293 0.82 7.69 18.93
C THR A 293 0.95 9.10 19.52
N ALA A 294 0.91 10.12 18.68
CA ALA A 294 1.10 11.49 19.12
C ALA A 294 0.26 12.47 18.30
N GLU A 295 -0.33 13.44 18.95
CA GLU A 295 -0.79 14.66 18.31
C GLU A 295 0.38 15.59 17.99
N ALA A 296 0.14 16.62 17.17
CA ALA A 296 1.21 17.52 16.73
C ALA A 296 2.02 18.17 17.89
N PRO A 297 1.43 18.59 19.02
CA PRO A 297 2.18 19.15 20.15
C PRO A 297 3.11 18.14 20.86
N GLU A 298 2.77 16.84 20.76
CA GLU A 298 3.48 15.75 21.47
C GLU A 298 4.55 15.09 20.61
N LEU A 299 4.63 15.43 19.32
CA LEU A 299 5.47 14.75 18.32
C LEU A 299 6.94 14.76 18.71
N GLU A 300 7.49 15.88 19.17
CA GLU A 300 8.90 15.97 19.52
C GLU A 300 9.26 15.00 20.68
N ALA A 301 8.44 14.97 21.73
CA ALA A 301 8.65 14.06 22.86
C ALA A 301 8.53 12.59 22.42
N ALA A 302 7.55 12.25 21.57
CA ALA A 302 7.36 10.90 21.05
C ALA A 302 8.55 10.44 20.17
N ILE A 303 9.11 11.34 19.36
CA ILE A 303 10.28 11.08 18.51
C ILE A 303 11.51 10.83 19.40
N GLN A 304 11.73 11.68 20.42
CA GLN A 304 12.86 11.53 21.33
C GLN A 304 12.78 10.21 22.10
N ASP A 305 11.59 9.84 22.61
CA ASP A 305 11.41 8.55 23.28
C ASP A 305 11.61 7.37 22.30
N ALA A 306 11.14 7.46 21.07
CA ALA A 306 11.34 6.44 20.05
C ALA A 306 12.84 6.23 19.70
N LEU A 307 13.63 7.31 19.67
CA LEU A 307 15.06 7.25 19.42
C LEU A 307 15.84 6.72 20.63
N GLN A 308 15.45 7.11 21.86
CA GLN A 308 16.11 6.66 23.09
C GLN A 308 15.74 5.23 23.48
N ASN A 309 14.51 4.82 23.18
CA ASN A 309 13.94 3.52 23.54
C ASN A 309 13.42 2.77 22.31
N PRO A 310 14.27 2.45 21.31
CA PRO A 310 13.83 1.91 20.01
C PRO A 310 13.11 0.57 20.12
N GLN A 311 13.32 -0.19 21.18
CA GLN A 311 12.70 -1.50 21.42
C GLN A 311 11.41 -1.45 22.23
N LYS A 312 10.96 -0.27 22.70
CA LYS A 312 9.77 -0.12 23.55
C LYS A 312 8.50 -0.76 22.94
N PHE A 313 8.32 -0.67 21.61
CA PHE A 313 7.18 -1.23 20.89
C PHE A 313 7.58 -2.37 19.92
N ALA A 314 8.70 -3.06 20.16
CA ALA A 314 9.18 -4.11 19.25
C ALA A 314 8.18 -5.26 19.10
N ALA A 315 7.49 -5.66 20.16
CA ALA A 315 6.47 -6.71 20.10
C ALA A 315 5.28 -6.31 19.22
N GLN A 316 4.78 -5.07 19.35
CA GLN A 316 3.70 -4.54 18.51
C GLN A 316 4.11 -4.41 17.05
N ARG A 317 5.34 -3.91 16.78
CA ARG A 317 5.88 -3.85 15.42
C ARG A 317 5.97 -5.23 14.79
N LYS A 318 6.52 -6.21 15.52
CA LYS A 318 6.60 -7.59 15.06
C LYS A 318 5.23 -8.16 14.74
N TYR A 319 4.28 -8.03 15.64
CA TYR A 319 2.90 -8.47 15.44
C TYR A 319 2.30 -7.87 14.17
N TRP A 320 2.34 -6.54 14.02
CA TRP A 320 1.75 -5.86 12.87
C TRP A 320 2.52 -6.07 11.56
N ALA A 321 3.83 -6.30 11.61
CA ALA A 321 4.60 -6.72 10.45
C ALA A 321 4.08 -8.07 9.90
N GLU A 322 3.89 -9.06 10.79
CA GLU A 322 3.38 -10.39 10.45
C GLU A 322 1.92 -10.35 9.98
N GLN A 323 1.06 -9.55 10.64
CA GLN A 323 -0.34 -9.39 10.25
C GLN A 323 -0.50 -8.65 8.93
N SER A 324 0.33 -7.63 8.65
CA SER A 324 0.24 -6.80 7.45
C SER A 324 0.89 -7.45 6.23
N CYS A 325 1.97 -8.23 6.41
CA CYS A 325 2.68 -8.91 5.32
C CYS A 325 3.01 -10.35 5.70
N TRP A 326 2.28 -11.29 5.10
CA TRP A 326 2.51 -12.71 5.30
C TRP A 326 3.87 -13.14 4.76
N LYS A 327 4.71 -13.69 5.64
CA LYS A 327 6.07 -14.13 5.31
C LYS A 327 6.86 -13.03 4.57
N ALA A 328 7.20 -11.96 5.29
CA ALA A 328 8.05 -10.88 4.76
C ALA A 328 9.52 -11.36 4.58
N ASP A 329 9.72 -12.41 3.79
CA ASP A 329 10.98 -13.16 3.58
C ASP A 329 11.61 -12.89 2.19
N GLY A 330 11.12 -11.91 1.45
CA GLY A 330 11.62 -11.57 0.12
C GLY A 330 11.19 -12.54 -1.00
N LYS A 331 10.15 -13.36 -0.77
CA LYS A 331 9.70 -14.40 -1.71
C LYS A 331 8.23 -14.29 -2.09
N SER A 332 7.58 -13.15 -1.87
CA SER A 332 6.16 -12.94 -2.20
C SER A 332 5.88 -13.10 -3.70
N SER A 333 6.75 -12.52 -4.54
CA SER A 333 6.63 -12.66 -6.00
C SER A 333 6.69 -14.12 -6.45
N SER A 334 7.58 -14.92 -5.87
CA SER A 334 7.70 -16.35 -6.16
C SER A 334 6.43 -17.11 -5.78
N ARG A 335 5.91 -16.89 -4.57
CA ARG A 335 4.69 -17.55 -4.09
C ARG A 335 3.48 -17.21 -4.94
N ILE A 336 3.29 -15.92 -5.24
CA ILE A 336 2.18 -15.43 -6.07
C ILE A 336 2.27 -16.02 -7.47
N SER A 337 3.46 -16.01 -8.11
CA SER A 337 3.66 -16.58 -9.44
C SER A 337 3.29 -18.06 -9.48
N HIS A 338 3.73 -18.84 -8.48
CA HIS A 338 3.42 -20.26 -8.40
C HIS A 338 1.91 -20.53 -8.25
N MET A 339 1.22 -19.76 -7.38
CA MET A 339 -0.23 -19.90 -7.22
C MET A 339 -1.02 -19.48 -8.46
N ILE A 340 -0.55 -18.47 -9.20
CA ILE A 340 -1.14 -18.09 -10.50
C ILE A 340 -0.92 -19.22 -11.50
N GLU A 341 0.26 -19.83 -11.55
CA GLU A 341 0.55 -20.94 -12.45
C GLU A 341 -0.40 -22.13 -12.19
N GLN A 342 -0.58 -22.49 -10.94
CA GLN A 342 -1.52 -23.55 -10.56
C GLN A 342 -2.95 -23.21 -11.00
N TYR A 343 -3.43 -22.01 -10.70
CA TYR A 343 -4.75 -21.54 -11.10
C TYR A 343 -4.98 -21.62 -12.62
N LEU A 344 -4.00 -21.21 -13.42
CA LEU A 344 -4.09 -21.25 -14.88
C LEU A 344 -4.08 -22.70 -15.41
N LYS A 345 -3.36 -23.63 -14.77
CA LYS A 345 -3.36 -25.05 -15.13
C LYS A 345 -4.69 -25.71 -14.81
N ASP A 346 -5.25 -25.46 -13.63
CA ASP A 346 -6.54 -26.02 -13.19
C ASP A 346 -7.70 -25.52 -14.07
N GLY A 347 -7.72 -24.21 -14.41
CA GLY A 347 -8.71 -23.63 -15.33
C GLY A 347 -8.60 -24.18 -16.77
N SER A 348 -7.41 -24.55 -17.23
CA SER A 348 -7.21 -25.19 -18.54
C SER A 348 -7.72 -26.63 -18.58
N ALA A 349 -7.63 -27.36 -17.45
CA ALA A 349 -8.11 -28.74 -17.35
C ALA A 349 -9.64 -28.80 -17.41
N THR A 350 -10.32 -27.78 -16.87
CA THR A 350 -11.81 -27.72 -16.87
C THR A 350 -12.40 -27.40 -18.25
N GLN A 351 -11.64 -26.72 -19.14
CA GLN A 351 -12.09 -26.37 -20.51
C GLN A 351 -11.93 -27.52 -21.52
N VAL A 352 -11.17 -28.56 -21.19
CA VAL A 352 -10.93 -29.71 -22.09
C VAL A 352 -12.00 -30.82 -21.94
N THR A 353 -12.88 -30.69 -20.93
CA THR A 353 -13.91 -31.70 -20.60
C THR A 353 -15.32 -31.32 -21.04
N HIS A 354 -15.49 -30.33 -21.96
CA HIS A 354 -16.79 -29.95 -22.54
C HIS A 354 -16.80 -30.00 -24.06
#